data_bfdd8d18830e4a7446c3c83c08aad910
#
_entry.id   bfdd8d18830e4a7446c3c83c08aad910
#
_cell.length_a   1.000
_cell.length_b   1.000
_cell.length_c   1.000
_cell.angle_alpha   90.00
_cell.angle_beta   90.00
_cell.angle_gamma   90.00
#
_symmetry.space_group_name_H-M   'P 1'
#
loop_
_entity.id
_entity.type
_entity.pdbx_description
1 polymer ?
#
loop_
_entity_poly.entity_id
_entity_poly.type
_entity_poly.pdbx_seq_one_letter_code
_entity_poly.pdbx_strand_id
1 'polypeptide(L)'
;FFSYFDELENETIHGHVYSSAIGGNTANSEYELLTGDSCAFLPTGSVAYQTYINYPVGTLVSTLKDQGYSASLLHPHWSTGWNRIQVYGLFGFDRTLWRESYRAVDTLRGYTTDEWDYEKLIELYEEERAAQADDEGVFIFNITMQNHGGYGYNSFRETVHISGHE
;
A
#
# COMPACT_ATOMS: atom_id res chain seq x y z
N PHE A 1 5.02 9.17 16.74
CA PHE A 1 4.40 8.79 15.45
C PHE A 1 3.03 9.44 15.32
N PHE A 2 2.16 9.29 16.30
CA PHE A 2 0.81 9.85 16.24
C PHE A 2 0.78 11.39 16.49
N SER A 3 1.70 11.95 17.26
CA SER A 3 1.71 13.39 17.57
C SER A 3 1.72 14.28 16.33
N TYR A 4 2.46 13.89 15.29
CA TYR A 4 2.49 14.64 14.03
C TYR A 4 1.13 14.64 13.33
N PHE A 5 0.42 13.52 13.32
CA PHE A 5 -0.92 13.44 12.74
C PHE A 5 -1.95 14.21 13.58
N ASP A 6 -1.79 14.22 14.91
CA ASP A 6 -2.65 15.02 15.80
C ASP A 6 -2.46 16.53 15.56
N GLU A 7 -1.23 16.98 15.26
CA GLU A 7 -0.93 18.38 14.88
C GLU A 7 -1.62 18.78 13.56
N LEU A 8 -1.81 17.82 12.64
CA LEU A 8 -2.46 18.03 11.35
C LEU A 8 -3.99 17.87 11.39
N GLU A 9 -4.60 17.65 12.56
CA GLU A 9 -6.03 17.37 12.69
C GLU A 9 -6.91 18.42 11.98
N ASN A 10 -6.55 19.68 12.05
CA ASN A 10 -7.31 20.77 11.43
C ASN A 10 -6.94 21.05 9.97
N GLU A 11 -5.91 20.39 9.45
CA GLU A 11 -5.40 20.59 8.07
C GLU A 11 -5.67 19.38 7.16
N THR A 12 -6.19 18.28 7.74
CA THR A 12 -6.40 17.01 7.03
C THR A 12 -7.82 16.49 7.16
N ILE A 13 -8.25 15.69 6.20
CA ILE A 13 -9.46 14.87 6.31
C ILE A 13 -9.04 13.54 6.93
N HIS A 14 -9.59 13.21 8.09
CA HIS A 14 -9.29 11.98 8.80
C HIS A 14 -10.57 11.29 9.29
N GLY A 15 -10.48 10.01 9.64
CA GLY A 15 -11.62 9.22 10.09
C GLY A 15 -11.24 7.79 10.43
N HIS A 16 -12.24 6.97 10.70
CA HIS A 16 -12.10 5.56 10.99
C HIS A 16 -12.49 4.71 9.79
N VAL A 17 -11.64 3.76 9.43
CA VAL A 17 -11.92 2.77 8.39
C VAL A 17 -11.99 1.39 9.02
N TYR A 18 -13.01 0.63 8.68
CA TYR A 18 -13.21 -0.75 9.13
C TYR A 18 -13.03 -1.68 7.93
N SER A 19 -12.05 -2.59 8.03
CA SER A 19 -11.84 -3.64 7.03
C SER A 19 -12.41 -4.96 7.51
N SER A 20 -12.97 -5.76 6.63
CA SER A 20 -13.40 -7.13 6.93
C SER A 20 -12.24 -8.14 6.88
N ALA A 21 -11.05 -7.74 6.45
CA ALA A 21 -9.87 -8.57 6.46
C ALA A 21 -9.31 -8.73 7.89
N ILE A 22 -9.27 -9.97 8.38
CA ILE A 22 -8.85 -10.31 9.74
C ILE A 22 -7.67 -11.29 9.69
N GLY A 23 -6.75 -11.16 10.65
CA GLY A 23 -5.67 -12.12 10.87
C GLY A 23 -4.51 -12.03 9.88
N GLY A 24 -4.20 -10.86 9.38
CA GLY A 24 -3.22 -10.64 8.33
C GLY A 24 -3.91 -10.59 6.95
N ASN A 25 -3.31 -11.19 5.91
CA ASN A 25 -3.88 -11.17 4.56
C ASN A 25 -4.07 -9.75 4.01
N THR A 26 -3.03 -8.92 4.09
CA THR A 26 -3.04 -7.52 3.59
C THR A 26 -3.61 -7.39 2.19
N ALA A 27 -3.36 -8.39 1.32
CA ALA A 27 -3.94 -8.46 -0.02
C ALA A 27 -5.48 -8.40 -0.04
N ASN A 28 -6.16 -8.83 1.02
CA ASN A 28 -7.62 -8.70 1.12
C ASN A 28 -8.03 -7.27 1.43
N SER A 29 -7.30 -6.55 2.29
CA SER A 29 -7.55 -5.12 2.53
C SER A 29 -7.27 -4.28 1.28
N GLU A 30 -6.21 -4.62 0.55
CA GLU A 30 -5.88 -3.99 -0.74
C GLU A 30 -7.01 -4.25 -1.77
N TYR A 31 -7.52 -5.48 -1.83
CA TYR A 31 -8.64 -5.85 -2.68
C TYR A 31 -9.88 -5.00 -2.35
N GLU A 32 -10.28 -4.92 -1.08
CA GLU A 32 -11.44 -4.13 -0.65
C GLU A 32 -11.30 -2.65 -1.02
N LEU A 33 -10.13 -2.07 -0.81
CA LEU A 33 -9.87 -0.67 -1.16
C LEU A 33 -9.93 -0.43 -2.66
N LEU A 34 -9.26 -1.29 -3.44
CA LEU A 34 -9.08 -1.07 -4.88
C LEU A 34 -10.31 -1.45 -5.71
N THR A 35 -11.13 -2.39 -5.25
CA THR A 35 -12.33 -2.83 -5.99
C THR A 35 -13.63 -2.26 -5.44
N GLY A 36 -13.66 -1.86 -4.16
CA GLY A 36 -14.89 -1.50 -3.46
C GLY A 36 -15.73 -2.71 -3.05
N ASP A 37 -15.28 -3.92 -3.33
CA ASP A 37 -15.94 -5.16 -2.91
C ASP A 37 -15.51 -5.56 -1.49
N SER A 38 -16.27 -6.44 -0.83
CA SER A 38 -15.93 -6.90 0.52
C SER A 38 -15.54 -8.37 0.58
N CYS A 39 -14.42 -8.66 1.23
CA CYS A 39 -13.98 -10.02 1.55
C CYS A 39 -14.93 -10.76 2.52
N ALA A 40 -15.82 -10.05 3.20
CA ALA A 40 -16.83 -10.67 4.09
C ALA A 40 -17.76 -11.64 3.34
N PHE A 41 -17.91 -11.48 2.04
CA PHE A 41 -18.73 -12.37 1.20
C PHE A 41 -17.96 -13.54 0.60
N LEU A 42 -16.65 -13.62 0.82
CA LEU A 42 -15.83 -14.73 0.36
C LEU A 42 -15.77 -15.85 1.41
N PRO A 43 -15.55 -17.10 0.99
CA PRO A 43 -15.35 -18.20 1.93
C PRO A 43 -14.21 -17.89 2.93
N THR A 44 -14.40 -18.32 4.16
CA THR A 44 -13.42 -18.12 5.24
C THR A 44 -12.03 -18.60 4.83
N GLY A 45 -11.01 -17.76 5.05
CA GLY A 45 -9.61 -18.05 4.71
C GLY A 45 -9.25 -17.81 3.24
N SER A 46 -10.19 -17.32 2.42
CA SER A 46 -9.89 -16.94 1.03
C SER A 46 -8.92 -15.75 0.98
N VAL A 47 -8.05 -15.79 -0.01
CA VAL A 47 -7.28 -14.61 -0.44
C VAL A 47 -7.76 -14.24 -1.84
N ALA A 48 -8.41 -13.09 -1.96
CA ALA A 48 -9.09 -12.67 -3.19
C ALA A 48 -8.12 -12.67 -4.40
N TYR A 49 -6.92 -12.17 -4.21
CA TYR A 49 -5.88 -12.10 -5.24
C TYR A 49 -5.42 -13.48 -5.77
N GLN A 50 -5.47 -14.51 -4.94
CA GLN A 50 -5.02 -15.86 -5.33
C GLN A 50 -6.12 -16.70 -5.97
N THR A 51 -7.38 -16.37 -5.69
CA THR A 51 -8.50 -17.26 -6.04
C THR A 51 -9.47 -16.64 -7.04
N TYR A 52 -9.76 -15.35 -6.95
CA TYR A 52 -10.88 -14.75 -7.66
C TYR A 52 -10.49 -13.76 -8.76
N ILE A 53 -9.31 -13.14 -8.67
CA ILE A 53 -8.88 -12.15 -9.66
C ILE A 53 -8.09 -12.83 -10.79
N ASN A 54 -8.80 -13.24 -11.84
CA ASN A 54 -8.25 -13.94 -12.99
C ASN A 54 -8.51 -13.21 -14.33
N TYR A 55 -9.22 -12.08 -14.29
CA TYR A 55 -9.56 -11.23 -15.44
C TYR A 55 -9.66 -9.78 -14.97
N PRO A 56 -9.59 -8.80 -15.88
CA PRO A 56 -9.78 -7.40 -15.51
C PRO A 56 -11.14 -7.16 -14.87
N VAL A 57 -11.15 -6.41 -13.77
CA VAL A 57 -12.36 -5.98 -13.06
C VAL A 57 -12.35 -4.46 -12.91
N GLY A 58 -13.51 -3.86 -12.71
CA GLY A 58 -13.61 -2.43 -12.39
C GLY A 58 -12.91 -2.14 -11.06
N THR A 59 -12.07 -1.11 -11.02
CA THR A 59 -11.29 -0.73 -9.85
C THR A 59 -11.22 0.78 -9.68
N LEU A 60 -10.79 1.23 -8.49
CA LEU A 60 -10.41 2.62 -8.29
C LEU A 60 -9.36 3.06 -9.31
N VAL A 61 -8.39 2.19 -9.64
CA VAL A 61 -7.35 2.45 -10.64
C VAL A 61 -7.96 2.74 -12.01
N SER A 62 -8.83 1.83 -12.51
CA SER A 62 -9.48 2.03 -13.81
C SER A 62 -10.35 3.29 -13.84
N THR A 63 -11.06 3.56 -12.74
CA THR A 63 -11.92 4.76 -12.62
C THR A 63 -11.10 6.05 -12.67
N LEU A 64 -9.96 6.10 -12.00
CA LEU A 64 -9.08 7.28 -12.03
C LEU A 64 -8.40 7.44 -13.39
N LYS A 65 -7.98 6.36 -14.02
CA LYS A 65 -7.41 6.40 -15.37
C LYS A 65 -8.41 6.91 -16.42
N ASP A 66 -9.68 6.56 -16.30
CA ASP A 66 -10.75 7.11 -17.17
C ASP A 66 -10.94 8.63 -16.98
N GLN A 67 -10.40 9.19 -15.89
CA GLN A 67 -10.38 10.62 -15.61
C GLN A 67 -9.02 11.29 -15.90
N GLY A 68 -8.10 10.62 -16.61
CA GLY A 68 -6.81 11.16 -17.01
C GLY A 68 -5.69 11.01 -15.97
N TYR A 69 -5.86 10.17 -14.95
CA TYR A 69 -4.78 9.91 -13.99
C TYR A 69 -3.78 8.89 -14.52
N SER A 70 -2.49 9.10 -14.27
CA SER A 70 -1.52 8.00 -14.23
C SER A 70 -1.70 7.19 -12.96
N ALA A 71 -1.40 5.89 -13.01
CA ALA A 71 -1.57 5.00 -11.87
C ALA A 71 -0.33 4.14 -11.63
N SER A 72 0.37 4.40 -10.55
CA SER A 72 1.58 3.67 -10.15
C SER A 72 1.43 2.97 -8.80
N LEU A 73 2.11 1.84 -8.65
CA LEU A 73 2.25 1.11 -7.39
C LEU A 73 3.68 1.20 -6.90
N LEU A 74 3.85 1.45 -5.60
CA LEU A 74 5.10 1.30 -4.89
C LEU A 74 4.92 0.31 -3.73
N HIS A 75 5.66 -0.80 -3.74
CA HIS A 75 5.71 -1.75 -2.63
C HIS A 75 7.15 -2.20 -2.40
N PRO A 76 7.83 -1.71 -1.34
CA PRO A 76 9.24 -1.96 -1.10
C PRO A 76 9.49 -3.38 -0.51
N HIS A 77 8.81 -4.37 -1.05
CA HIS A 77 8.97 -5.79 -0.78
C HIS A 77 9.04 -6.58 -2.09
N TRP A 78 9.37 -7.87 -1.99
CA TRP A 78 9.48 -8.74 -3.16
C TRP A 78 8.14 -8.90 -3.88
N SER A 79 8.18 -8.83 -5.21
CA SER A 79 6.99 -8.91 -6.07
C SER A 79 6.24 -10.25 -6.01
N THR A 80 6.86 -11.29 -5.48
CA THR A 80 6.36 -12.68 -5.51
C THR A 80 5.22 -12.97 -4.52
N GLY A 81 4.85 -12.01 -3.65
CA GLY A 81 3.80 -12.22 -2.66
C GLY A 81 2.38 -12.08 -3.21
N TRP A 82 1.45 -12.94 -2.76
CA TRP A 82 0.00 -12.82 -2.95
C TRP A 82 -0.49 -12.73 -4.40
N ASN A 83 0.27 -13.17 -5.40
CA ASN A 83 -0.08 -13.04 -6.83
C ASN A 83 -0.19 -11.56 -7.31
N ARG A 84 0.42 -10.62 -6.61
CA ARG A 84 0.28 -9.17 -6.85
C ARG A 84 0.66 -8.75 -8.27
N ILE A 85 1.73 -9.31 -8.84
CA ILE A 85 2.17 -8.95 -10.20
C ILE A 85 1.02 -9.11 -11.21
N GLN A 86 0.36 -10.28 -11.18
CA GLN A 86 -0.76 -10.55 -12.07
C GLN A 86 -1.95 -9.64 -11.76
N VAL A 87 -2.32 -9.55 -10.50
CA VAL A 87 -3.50 -8.82 -10.06
C VAL A 87 -3.40 -7.33 -10.35
N TYR A 88 -2.27 -6.70 -10.05
CA TYR A 88 -2.10 -5.27 -10.34
C TYR A 88 -2.03 -4.97 -11.83
N GLY A 89 -1.52 -5.90 -12.65
CA GLY A 89 -1.67 -5.82 -14.09
C GLY A 89 -3.13 -5.85 -14.55
N LEU A 90 -3.95 -6.74 -13.95
CA LEU A 90 -5.39 -6.82 -14.21
C LEU A 90 -6.18 -5.61 -13.68
N PHE A 91 -5.71 -4.97 -12.62
CA PHE A 91 -6.29 -3.74 -12.07
C PHE A 91 -5.97 -2.49 -12.89
N GLY A 92 -4.98 -2.59 -13.79
CA GLY A 92 -4.68 -1.54 -14.76
C GLY A 92 -3.62 -0.54 -14.31
N PHE A 93 -2.79 -0.84 -13.31
CA PHE A 93 -1.64 0.00 -12.99
C PHE A 93 -0.69 0.12 -14.18
N ASP A 94 -0.23 1.33 -14.48
CA ASP A 94 0.72 1.62 -15.57
C ASP A 94 2.13 1.18 -15.21
N ARG A 95 2.49 1.32 -13.94
CA ARG A 95 3.82 1.03 -13.42
C ARG A 95 3.73 0.36 -12.05
N THR A 96 4.54 -0.67 -11.84
CA THR A 96 4.66 -1.33 -10.53
C THR A 96 6.12 -1.40 -10.11
N LEU A 97 6.43 -0.85 -8.94
CA LEU A 97 7.77 -0.77 -8.37
C LEU A 97 7.83 -1.63 -7.11
N TRP A 98 8.82 -2.51 -7.10
CA TRP A 98 9.04 -3.50 -6.07
C TRP A 98 10.42 -3.32 -5.44
N ARG A 99 10.72 -4.05 -4.36
CA ARG A 99 12.05 -4.07 -3.73
C ARG A 99 13.17 -4.32 -4.74
N GLU A 100 12.98 -5.23 -5.68
CA GLU A 100 13.94 -5.59 -6.72
C GLU A 100 14.08 -4.53 -7.83
N SER A 101 13.24 -3.54 -7.88
CA SER A 101 13.37 -2.40 -8.79
C SER A 101 14.54 -1.49 -8.41
N TYR A 102 15.08 -1.66 -7.20
CA TYR A 102 16.11 -0.80 -6.62
C TYR A 102 17.37 -1.59 -6.27
N ARG A 103 18.54 -1.00 -6.51
CA ARG A 103 19.84 -1.64 -6.22
C ARG A 103 20.12 -1.76 -4.73
N ALA A 104 19.73 -0.77 -3.97
CA ALA A 104 19.90 -0.72 -2.53
C ALA A 104 18.64 -0.15 -1.88
N VAL A 105 18.33 -0.61 -0.68
CA VAL A 105 17.28 -0.07 0.19
C VAL A 105 17.77 -0.09 1.62
N ASP A 106 17.35 0.89 2.40
CA ASP A 106 17.57 0.91 3.82
C ASP A 106 16.60 -0.03 4.52
N THR A 107 17.10 -0.79 5.48
CA THR A 107 16.28 -1.82 6.13
C THR A 107 16.37 -1.76 7.65
N LEU A 108 15.24 -1.99 8.29
CA LEU A 108 15.11 -2.22 9.72
C LEU A 108 14.38 -3.55 9.94
N ARG A 109 14.92 -4.42 10.79
CA ARG A 109 14.37 -5.78 11.03
C ARG A 109 14.27 -6.67 9.77
N GLY A 110 15.02 -6.35 8.72
CA GLY A 110 14.96 -7.05 7.45
C GLY A 110 13.86 -6.55 6.48
N TYR A 111 13.11 -5.53 6.89
CA TYR A 111 12.13 -4.85 6.05
C TYR A 111 12.64 -3.47 5.64
N THR A 112 12.23 -2.99 4.47
CA THR A 112 12.54 -1.64 4.02
C THR A 112 11.97 -0.60 5.00
N THR A 113 12.77 0.42 5.33
CA THR A 113 12.34 1.49 6.24
C THR A 113 11.25 2.35 5.61
N ASP A 114 10.35 2.89 6.45
CA ASP A 114 9.33 3.83 5.98
C ASP A 114 9.97 5.13 5.48
N GLU A 115 11.10 5.58 6.09
CA GLU A 115 11.85 6.75 5.64
C GLU A 115 12.31 6.59 4.18
N TRP A 116 12.98 5.48 3.85
CA TRP A 116 13.40 5.18 2.50
C TRP A 116 12.21 5.07 1.53
N ASP A 117 11.13 4.42 1.97
CA ASP A 117 9.93 4.21 1.15
C ASP A 117 9.25 5.55 0.80
N TYR A 118 9.11 6.44 1.78
CA TYR A 118 8.53 7.77 1.55
C TYR A 118 9.43 8.67 0.70
N GLU A 119 10.75 8.59 0.81
CA GLU A 119 11.65 9.27 -0.11
C GLU A 119 11.39 8.82 -1.55
N LYS A 120 11.26 7.51 -1.78
CA LYS A 120 10.96 6.96 -3.11
C LYS A 120 9.55 7.28 -3.59
N LEU A 121 8.59 7.36 -2.69
CA LEU A 121 7.23 7.82 -3.00
C LEU A 121 7.23 9.27 -3.52
N ILE A 122 7.99 10.16 -2.87
CA ILE A 122 8.12 11.55 -3.30
C ILE A 122 8.81 11.65 -4.66
N GLU A 123 9.95 10.95 -4.84
CA GLU A 123 10.65 10.89 -6.13
C GLU A 123 9.73 10.39 -7.25
N LEU A 124 8.97 9.33 -7.00
CA LEU A 124 8.01 8.78 -7.96
C LEU A 124 6.90 9.78 -8.30
N TYR A 125 6.36 10.45 -7.29
CA TYR A 125 5.34 11.48 -7.48
C TYR A 125 5.85 12.64 -8.34
N GLU A 126 7.05 13.14 -8.07
CA GLU A 126 7.65 14.23 -8.84
C GLU A 126 7.91 13.80 -10.30
N GLU A 127 8.40 12.57 -10.51
CA GLU A 127 8.62 12.00 -11.84
C GLU A 127 7.29 11.89 -12.63
N GLU A 128 6.27 11.28 -12.02
CA GLU A 128 4.96 11.09 -12.63
C GLU A 128 4.28 12.44 -12.90
N ARG A 129 4.34 13.37 -11.95
CA ARG A 129 3.74 14.70 -12.10
C ARG A 129 4.39 15.51 -13.21
N ALA A 130 5.71 15.39 -13.38
CA ALA A 130 6.44 16.05 -14.46
C ALA A 130 6.11 15.48 -15.85
N ALA A 131 5.63 14.24 -15.92
CA ALA A 131 5.25 13.58 -17.17
C ALA A 131 3.79 13.84 -17.57
N GLN A 132 2.95 14.32 -16.65
CA GLN A 132 1.52 14.59 -16.88
C GLN A 132 1.26 16.03 -17.31
N ALA A 133 0.16 16.25 -18.04
CA ALA A 133 -0.34 17.58 -18.31
C ALA A 133 -0.90 18.26 -17.03
N ASP A 134 -1.11 19.57 -17.05
CA ASP A 134 -1.51 20.34 -15.86
C ASP A 134 -2.88 19.93 -15.30
N ASP A 135 -3.76 19.43 -16.14
CA ASP A 135 -5.13 19.00 -15.82
C ASP A 135 -5.25 17.48 -15.57
N GLU A 136 -4.15 16.73 -15.71
CA GLU A 136 -4.08 15.29 -15.43
C GLU A 136 -3.60 15.05 -14.00
N GLY A 137 -4.07 13.97 -13.37
CA GLY A 137 -3.74 13.59 -12.01
C GLY A 137 -2.70 12.48 -11.93
N VAL A 138 -2.14 12.30 -10.73
CA VAL A 138 -1.26 11.17 -10.40
C VAL A 138 -1.88 10.38 -9.26
N PHE A 139 -2.02 9.08 -9.43
CA PHE A 139 -2.43 8.15 -8.39
C PHE A 139 -1.28 7.19 -8.08
N ILE A 140 -0.83 7.17 -6.84
CA ILE A 140 0.17 6.22 -6.38
C ILE A 140 -0.40 5.42 -5.20
N PHE A 141 -0.43 4.11 -5.37
CA PHE A 141 -0.79 3.18 -4.30
C PHE A 141 0.49 2.68 -3.63
N ASN A 142 0.74 3.14 -2.40
CA ASN A 142 1.92 2.75 -1.63
C ASN A 142 1.56 1.76 -0.52
N ILE A 143 2.36 0.69 -0.38
CA ILE A 143 2.21 -0.33 0.66
C ILE A 143 3.53 -0.45 1.42
N THR A 144 3.61 0.13 2.60
CA THR A 144 4.83 0.11 3.43
C THR A 144 5.12 -1.26 4.03
N MET A 145 6.36 -1.48 4.51
CA MET A 145 6.79 -2.77 5.06
C MET A 145 7.45 -2.72 6.42
N GLN A 146 7.97 -1.58 6.88
CA GLN A 146 8.74 -1.48 8.12
C GLN A 146 8.04 -2.10 9.32
N ASN A 147 6.74 -1.90 9.42
CA ASN A 147 5.92 -2.35 10.55
C ASN A 147 5.29 -3.74 10.36
N HIS A 148 5.75 -4.51 9.36
CA HIS A 148 5.28 -5.88 9.16
C HIS A 148 5.56 -6.75 10.40
N GLY A 149 4.61 -7.64 10.73
CA GLY A 149 4.64 -8.49 11.91
C GLY A 149 5.87 -9.39 12.05
N GLY A 150 5.97 -10.06 13.19
CA GLY A 150 7.14 -10.78 13.65
C GLY A 150 7.92 -9.98 14.68
N TYR A 151 7.22 -9.37 15.63
CA TYR A 151 7.79 -8.50 16.67
C TYR A 151 8.55 -9.24 17.80
N GLY A 152 8.77 -10.54 17.68
CA GLY A 152 9.44 -11.35 18.71
C GLY A 152 10.94 -11.10 18.91
N TYR A 153 11.54 -10.18 18.20
CA TYR A 153 12.96 -9.85 18.29
C TYR A 153 13.16 -8.45 18.84
N ASN A 154 13.50 -8.34 20.11
CA ASN A 154 13.88 -7.10 20.79
C ASN A 154 15.26 -6.60 20.32
N SER A 155 15.45 -6.38 19.04
CA SER A 155 16.74 -5.96 18.49
C SER A 155 16.92 -4.45 18.38
N PHE A 156 15.94 -3.65 18.80
CA PHE A 156 16.05 -2.18 18.85
C PHE A 156 15.32 -1.59 20.03
N ARG A 157 15.78 -0.40 20.40
CA ARG A 157 15.22 0.36 21.52
C ARG A 157 13.85 0.89 21.13
N GLU A 158 12.87 0.67 21.98
CA GLU A 158 11.58 1.34 21.90
C GLU A 158 11.76 2.86 22.05
N THR A 159 11.12 3.62 21.19
CA THR A 159 11.12 5.08 21.23
C THR A 159 9.78 5.65 21.66
N VAL A 160 8.73 4.85 21.62
CA VAL A 160 7.37 5.22 22.07
C VAL A 160 6.87 4.13 23.02
N HIS A 161 6.41 4.53 24.18
CA HIS A 161 5.82 3.66 25.19
C HIS A 161 4.33 3.98 25.33
N ILE A 162 3.47 2.97 25.18
CA ILE A 162 2.03 3.08 25.44
C ILE A 162 1.80 2.71 26.91
N SER A 163 1.41 3.67 27.73
CA SER A 163 1.07 3.43 29.13
C SER A 163 -0.38 2.95 29.27
N GLY A 164 -0.64 2.06 30.23
CA GLY A 164 -2.00 1.61 30.57
C GLY A 164 -2.44 0.28 29.92
N HIS A 165 -1.52 -0.45 29.32
CA HIS A 165 -1.76 -1.82 28.80
C HIS A 165 -0.70 -2.77 29.37
N GLU A 166 -0.58 -2.83 30.70
CA GLU A 166 0.19 -3.86 31.40
C GLU A 166 -0.64 -5.15 31.61
#